data_b4fc9e7488548a415a25b37c1717fa72
#
_entry.id   b4fc9e7488548a415a25b37c1717fa72
#
_cell.length_a   1.000
_cell.length_b   1.000
_cell.length_c   1.000
_cell.angle_alpha   90.00
_cell.angle_beta   90.00
_cell.angle_gamma   90.00
#
_symmetry.space_group_name_H-M   'P 1'
#
loop_
_entity.id
_entity.type
_entity.pdbx_description
1 polymer ?
#
loop_
_entity_poly.entity_id
_entity_poly.type
_entity_poly.pdbx_seq_one_letter_code
_entity_poly.pdbx_strand_id
1 'polypeptide(L)'
;MLARLVAWNTYLLEVEKMARKKTRASAPVVQEARRAPDFPPALTDLDASGLSACARCFWAKTGDGARAWLSVVQHLMDAADVAGYLFDEYLSEHHRRLMASVWDGDQAKARAVFIFLAGVHDAGKVSPQFACQSVELAEVIRDQGLAVMRKMDYAERAFLPHGLVSQFALQDAVAAGGGDARRAHQWAILVGIHHGRYPDSEAVRVAHLQYKYQEGSVADDPRWGQARSEILEWMARRSGFPLIAPGTALPELPIAVASAYASALVIADWLASNEDYFPLRPRPDKADGKRTIRGYPELSADQQRERAERGWKRAAFPSPLRIPEVPAGEGGEFYRHRFGWPTSYRPTEAQRNAVEIATREDPDLMIVEAPPGSGKTELAFAAAEVLMR
;
A
#
# COMPACT_ATOMS: atom_id res chain seq x y z
N MET A 1 16.60 -7.13 4.40
CA MET A 1 15.24 -6.87 4.90
C MET A 1 15.25 -6.34 6.33
N LEU A 2 15.87 -7.01 7.31
CA LEU A 2 15.96 -6.52 8.69
C LEU A 2 16.61 -5.13 8.86
N ALA A 3 17.69 -4.82 8.18
CA ALA A 3 18.35 -3.50 8.25
C ALA A 3 17.46 -2.34 7.76
N ARG A 4 16.50 -2.62 6.89
CA ARG A 4 15.52 -1.64 6.39
C ARG A 4 14.38 -1.39 7.38
N LEU A 5 13.97 -2.40 8.13
CA LEU A 5 13.01 -2.27 9.23
C LEU A 5 13.59 -1.47 10.40
N VAL A 6 14.89 -1.61 10.68
CA VAL A 6 15.59 -0.84 11.72
C VAL A 6 15.66 0.66 11.35
N ALA A 7 15.94 0.99 10.10
CA ALA A 7 15.94 2.39 9.64
C ALA A 7 14.55 3.03 9.74
N TRP A 8 13.50 2.25 9.48
CA TRP A 8 12.11 2.70 9.61
C TRP A 8 11.71 2.95 11.07
N ASN A 9 12.13 2.06 11.96
CA ASN A 9 11.90 2.20 13.39
C ASN A 9 12.59 3.46 13.97
N THR A 10 13.81 3.76 13.51
CA THR A 10 14.55 4.96 13.92
C THR A 10 13.85 6.25 13.46
N TYR A 11 13.30 6.26 12.24
CA TYR A 11 12.57 7.42 11.71
C TYR A 11 11.26 7.70 12.49
N LEU A 12 10.48 6.67 12.77
CA LEU A 12 9.24 6.84 13.56
C LEU A 12 9.54 7.32 14.99
N LEU A 13 10.62 6.84 15.61
CA LEU A 13 11.08 7.32 16.90
C LEU A 13 11.53 8.80 16.86
N GLU A 14 12.16 9.25 15.78
CA GLU A 14 12.52 10.66 15.59
C GLU A 14 11.29 11.55 15.39
N VAL A 15 10.29 11.09 14.62
CA VAL A 15 9.00 11.80 14.47
C VAL A 15 8.27 11.89 15.80
N GLU A 16 8.27 10.84 16.62
CA GLU A 16 7.74 10.88 17.99
C GLU A 16 8.49 11.86 18.89
N LYS A 17 9.82 11.90 18.82
CA LYS A 17 10.63 12.86 19.60
C LYS A 17 10.37 14.31 19.21
N MET A 18 10.21 14.60 17.91
CA MET A 18 9.86 15.95 17.42
C MET A 18 8.45 16.35 17.86
N ALA A 19 7.49 15.42 17.84
CA ALA A 19 6.14 15.66 18.33
C ALA A 19 6.12 15.94 19.84
N ARG A 20 6.87 15.17 20.65
CA ARG A 20 6.98 15.37 22.11
C ARG A 20 7.65 16.69 22.51
N LYS A 21 8.55 17.24 21.67
CA LYS A 21 9.17 18.56 21.91
C LYS A 21 8.20 19.72 21.77
N LYS A 22 7.16 19.59 20.94
CA LYS A 22 6.13 20.64 20.73
C LYS A 22 5.00 20.62 21.77
N THR A 23 4.82 19.53 22.52
CA THR A 23 3.66 19.35 23.43
C THR A 23 3.94 19.72 24.90
N ARG A 24 5.02 20.42 25.20
CA ARG A 24 5.34 20.81 26.61
C ARG A 24 4.60 22.05 27.12
N ALA A 25 3.52 22.47 26.48
CA ALA A 25 2.70 23.59 26.92
C ALA A 25 1.22 23.42 26.57
N SER A 26 0.53 22.48 27.20
CA SER A 26 -0.91 22.56 27.46
C SER A 26 -1.37 21.39 28.34
N ALA A 27 -2.24 21.67 29.31
CA ALA A 27 -2.83 20.68 30.21
C ALA A 27 -3.61 19.57 29.42
N PRO A 28 -3.74 18.37 29.97
CA PRO A 28 -4.47 17.31 29.27
C PRO A 28 -5.95 17.68 29.19
N VAL A 29 -6.40 18.07 28.00
CA VAL A 29 -7.81 18.01 27.64
C VAL A 29 -8.14 16.53 27.54
N VAL A 30 -9.01 16.05 28.41
CA VAL A 30 -9.61 14.71 28.29
C VAL A 30 -10.35 14.71 26.95
N GLN A 31 -9.71 14.18 25.92
CA GLN A 31 -10.38 13.92 24.65
C GLN A 31 -11.32 12.73 24.88
N GLU A 32 -12.62 12.98 24.81
CA GLU A 32 -13.59 11.92 24.62
C GLU A 32 -13.09 11.00 23.48
N ALA A 33 -13.07 9.69 23.74
CA ALA A 33 -12.73 8.71 22.73
C ALA A 33 -13.69 8.90 21.55
N ARG A 34 -13.23 9.55 20.50
CA ARG A 34 -14.02 9.72 19.29
C ARG A 34 -14.21 8.35 18.67
N ARG A 35 -15.47 7.98 18.49
CA ARG A 35 -15.87 6.75 17.80
C ARG A 35 -15.18 6.68 16.43
N ALA A 36 -14.73 5.48 16.04
CA ALA A 36 -14.20 5.26 14.70
C ALA A 36 -15.22 5.71 13.63
N PRO A 37 -14.77 6.32 12.52
CA PRO A 37 -15.69 6.83 11.51
C PRO A 37 -16.56 5.70 10.95
N ASP A 38 -17.80 6.02 10.63
CA ASP A 38 -18.66 5.09 9.88
C ASP A 38 -18.18 5.05 8.42
N PHE A 39 -17.92 3.86 7.92
CA PHE A 39 -17.49 3.66 6.54
C PHE A 39 -18.72 3.51 5.65
N PRO A 40 -18.82 4.30 4.55
CA PRO A 40 -19.85 4.09 3.56
C PRO A 40 -19.65 2.75 2.85
N PRO A 41 -20.70 2.18 2.25
CA PRO A 41 -20.56 0.98 1.43
C PRO A 41 -19.59 1.23 0.26
N ALA A 42 -18.72 0.27 -0.03
CA ALA A 42 -17.84 0.32 -1.18
C ALA A 42 -18.65 0.24 -2.49
N LEU A 43 -18.28 1.06 -3.47
CA LEU A 43 -18.86 1.06 -4.81
C LEU A 43 -17.93 0.29 -5.77
N THR A 44 -17.84 -1.01 -5.58
CA THR A 44 -16.90 -1.88 -6.34
C THR A 44 -17.14 -1.89 -7.85
N ASP A 45 -18.35 -1.56 -8.28
CA ASP A 45 -18.73 -1.46 -9.70
C ASP A 45 -18.50 -0.04 -10.25
N LEU A 46 -17.92 0.86 -9.48
CA LEU A 46 -17.58 2.20 -9.93
C LEU A 46 -16.40 2.11 -10.91
N ASP A 47 -16.70 2.32 -12.19
CA ASP A 47 -15.70 2.43 -13.23
C ASP A 47 -15.12 3.86 -13.31
N ALA A 48 -14.12 4.05 -14.15
CA ALA A 48 -13.45 5.35 -14.28
C ALA A 48 -14.19 6.33 -15.20
N SER A 49 -15.37 5.98 -15.75
CA SER A 49 -16.13 6.85 -16.68
C SER A 49 -16.61 8.13 -16.02
N GLY A 50 -16.82 8.09 -14.70
CA GLY A 50 -17.21 9.25 -13.90
C GLY A 50 -16.08 10.26 -13.63
N LEU A 51 -14.81 9.92 -13.94
CA LEU A 51 -13.69 10.84 -13.83
C LEU A 51 -13.62 11.80 -15.02
N SER A 52 -13.14 13.02 -14.79
CA SER A 52 -12.91 13.99 -15.86
C SER A 52 -11.89 13.48 -16.89
N ALA A 53 -11.94 14.00 -18.11
CA ALA A 53 -10.95 13.68 -19.14
C ALA A 53 -9.54 14.05 -18.69
N CYS A 54 -9.40 15.11 -17.91
CA CYS A 54 -8.15 15.52 -17.31
C CYS A 54 -7.60 14.45 -16.32
N ALA A 55 -8.41 13.97 -15.39
CA ALA A 55 -8.01 12.94 -14.43
C ALA A 55 -7.59 11.62 -15.11
N ARG A 56 -8.18 11.30 -16.27
CA ARG A 56 -7.92 10.07 -17.03
C ARG A 56 -6.74 10.13 -18.01
N CYS A 57 -6.19 11.32 -18.29
CA CYS A 57 -5.15 11.49 -19.31
C CYS A 57 -3.73 11.11 -18.87
N PHE A 58 -3.50 10.93 -17.59
CA PHE A 58 -2.16 10.66 -17.03
C PHE A 58 -1.76 9.21 -17.21
N TRP A 59 -0.49 9.01 -17.55
CA TRP A 59 0.09 7.68 -17.73
C TRP A 59 0.85 7.24 -16.46
N ALA A 60 0.83 5.94 -16.17
CA ALA A 60 1.57 5.34 -15.07
C ALA A 60 2.72 4.47 -15.55
N LYS A 61 2.53 3.77 -16.67
CA LYS A 61 3.49 2.83 -17.26
C LYS A 61 3.45 2.92 -18.76
N THR A 62 4.60 2.68 -19.41
CA THR A 62 4.71 2.66 -20.86
C THR A 62 5.74 1.63 -21.29
N GLY A 63 5.42 0.92 -22.36
CA GLY A 63 6.35 0.07 -23.11
C GLY A 63 7.11 0.87 -24.18
N ASP A 64 7.85 0.16 -25.01
CA ASP A 64 8.69 0.75 -26.06
C ASP A 64 7.90 1.63 -27.02
N GLY A 65 8.37 2.87 -27.17
CA GLY A 65 7.81 3.86 -28.10
C GLY A 65 6.36 4.26 -27.77
N ALA A 66 5.92 4.09 -26.54
CA ALA A 66 4.57 4.39 -26.05
C ALA A 66 3.44 3.70 -26.89
N ARG A 67 3.74 2.54 -27.49
CA ARG A 67 2.78 1.74 -28.26
C ARG A 67 1.74 1.07 -27.37
N ALA A 68 2.15 0.73 -26.17
CA ALA A 68 1.29 0.22 -25.12
C ALA A 68 1.61 0.96 -23.82
N TRP A 69 0.60 1.26 -23.02
CA TRP A 69 0.74 1.98 -21.77
C TRP A 69 -0.43 1.72 -20.83
N LEU A 70 -0.29 2.10 -19.58
CA LEU A 70 -1.38 2.14 -18.61
C LEU A 70 -1.60 3.58 -18.14
N SER A 71 -2.85 3.99 -18.02
CA SER A 71 -3.19 5.22 -17.32
C SER A 71 -2.92 5.06 -15.81
N VAL A 72 -2.74 6.18 -15.12
CA VAL A 72 -2.65 6.19 -13.66
C VAL A 72 -3.89 5.53 -13.06
N VAL A 73 -5.07 5.90 -13.52
CA VAL A 73 -6.35 5.36 -13.04
C VAL A 73 -6.41 3.85 -13.20
N GLN A 74 -6.01 3.32 -14.37
CA GLN A 74 -6.00 1.86 -14.61
C GLN A 74 -5.03 1.14 -13.67
N HIS A 75 -3.84 1.67 -13.50
CA HIS A 75 -2.85 1.08 -12.60
C HIS A 75 -3.32 1.09 -11.13
N LEU A 76 -3.95 2.18 -10.70
CA LEU A 76 -4.51 2.29 -9.36
C LEU A 76 -5.68 1.32 -9.14
N MET A 77 -6.53 1.11 -10.16
CA MET A 77 -7.58 0.08 -10.09
C MET A 77 -6.98 -1.32 -9.97
N ASP A 78 -5.98 -1.64 -10.80
CA ASP A 78 -5.31 -2.94 -10.75
C ASP A 78 -4.72 -3.20 -9.34
N ALA A 79 -4.04 -2.21 -8.75
CA ALA A 79 -3.46 -2.32 -7.40
C ALA A 79 -4.52 -2.45 -6.31
N ALA A 80 -5.63 -1.70 -6.41
CA ALA A 80 -6.74 -1.78 -5.47
C ALA A 80 -7.41 -3.15 -5.49
N ASP A 81 -7.63 -3.71 -6.67
CA ASP A 81 -8.24 -5.04 -6.81
C ASP A 81 -7.30 -6.15 -6.31
N VAL A 82 -6.00 -6.05 -6.61
CA VAL A 82 -4.97 -6.94 -6.04
C VAL A 82 -4.95 -6.86 -4.52
N ALA A 83 -5.05 -5.67 -3.94
CA ALA A 83 -5.13 -5.51 -2.49
C ALA A 83 -6.35 -6.23 -1.90
N GLY A 84 -7.49 -6.18 -2.58
CA GLY A 84 -8.67 -6.96 -2.21
C GLY A 84 -8.40 -8.46 -2.17
N TYR A 85 -7.83 -9.03 -3.23
CA TYR A 85 -7.45 -10.44 -3.29
C TYR A 85 -6.39 -10.82 -2.24
N LEU A 86 -5.37 -9.98 -2.04
CA LEU A 86 -4.37 -10.21 -1.00
C LEU A 86 -5.02 -10.29 0.39
N PHE A 87 -5.93 -9.37 0.71
CA PHE A 87 -6.61 -9.36 2.00
C PHE A 87 -7.48 -10.59 2.20
N ASP A 88 -8.25 -10.94 1.17
CA ASP A 88 -9.27 -12.00 1.26
C ASP A 88 -8.67 -13.41 1.17
N GLU A 89 -7.64 -13.61 0.32
CA GLU A 89 -7.16 -14.94 -0.05
C GLU A 89 -5.74 -15.25 0.43
N TYR A 90 -4.90 -14.24 0.70
CA TYR A 90 -3.49 -14.45 1.03
C TYR A 90 -3.12 -14.10 2.47
N LEU A 91 -3.55 -12.94 2.99
CA LEU A 91 -3.20 -12.54 4.34
C LEU A 91 -3.75 -13.52 5.37
N SER A 92 -2.90 -13.93 6.30
CA SER A 92 -3.34 -14.78 7.42
C SER A 92 -4.36 -14.07 8.29
N GLU A 93 -5.14 -14.82 9.04
CA GLU A 93 -6.11 -14.27 9.98
C GLU A 93 -5.44 -13.36 11.01
N HIS A 94 -4.22 -13.70 11.44
CA HIS A 94 -3.43 -12.86 12.35
C HIS A 94 -3.12 -11.49 11.73
N HIS A 95 -2.68 -11.44 10.47
CA HIS A 95 -2.41 -10.18 9.78
C HIS A 95 -3.68 -9.33 9.62
N ARG A 96 -4.80 -9.95 9.24
CA ARG A 96 -6.10 -9.25 9.13
C ARG A 96 -6.54 -8.67 10.47
N ARG A 97 -6.42 -9.44 11.56
CA ARG A 97 -6.72 -8.94 12.93
C ARG A 97 -5.79 -7.82 13.34
N LEU A 98 -4.48 -7.94 13.05
CA LEU A 98 -3.51 -6.89 13.35
C LEU A 98 -3.88 -5.59 12.61
N MET A 99 -4.18 -5.65 11.31
CA MET A 99 -4.62 -4.49 10.54
C MET A 99 -5.93 -3.92 11.05
N ALA A 100 -6.85 -4.77 11.52
CA ALA A 100 -8.14 -4.37 12.05
C ALA A 100 -8.07 -3.81 13.49
N SER A 101 -7.00 -4.04 14.23
CA SER A 101 -6.90 -3.66 15.65
C SER A 101 -7.07 -2.16 15.89
N VAL A 102 -6.72 -1.31 14.95
CA VAL A 102 -6.92 0.15 15.00
C VAL A 102 -8.32 0.58 14.54
N TRP A 103 -9.15 -0.36 14.10
CA TRP A 103 -10.53 -0.18 13.62
C TRP A 103 -11.53 -0.94 14.51
N ASP A 104 -11.26 -1.02 15.81
CA ASP A 104 -12.09 -1.75 16.78
C ASP A 104 -12.29 -3.25 16.42
N GLY A 105 -11.31 -3.85 15.74
CA GLY A 105 -11.36 -5.23 15.27
C GLY A 105 -12.15 -5.45 13.98
N ASP A 106 -12.67 -4.39 13.37
CA ASP A 106 -13.47 -4.46 12.14
C ASP A 106 -12.57 -4.73 10.91
N GLN A 107 -12.54 -5.98 10.48
CA GLN A 107 -11.77 -6.41 9.31
C GLN A 107 -12.32 -5.82 7.99
N ALA A 108 -13.60 -5.50 7.90
CA ALA A 108 -14.15 -4.88 6.69
C ALA A 108 -13.62 -3.45 6.53
N LYS A 109 -13.51 -2.70 7.63
CA LYS A 109 -12.85 -1.38 7.62
C LYS A 109 -11.38 -1.48 7.27
N ALA A 110 -10.65 -2.42 7.88
CA ALA A 110 -9.24 -2.64 7.56
C ALA A 110 -9.03 -2.97 6.08
N ARG A 111 -9.89 -3.82 5.51
CA ARG A 111 -9.91 -4.15 4.09
C ARG A 111 -10.16 -2.93 3.20
N ALA A 112 -11.16 -2.12 3.52
CA ALA A 112 -11.50 -0.91 2.77
C ALA A 112 -10.33 0.09 2.76
N VAL A 113 -9.69 0.28 3.90
CA VAL A 113 -8.48 1.14 4.02
C VAL A 113 -7.33 0.58 3.18
N PHE A 114 -7.09 -0.72 3.22
CA PHE A 114 -6.01 -1.33 2.44
C PHE A 114 -6.24 -1.19 0.94
N ILE A 115 -7.45 -1.44 0.47
CA ILE A 115 -7.85 -1.22 -0.94
C ILE A 115 -7.67 0.25 -1.32
N PHE A 116 -8.09 1.18 -0.45
CA PHE A 116 -7.91 2.61 -0.70
C PHE A 116 -6.44 2.98 -0.82
N LEU A 117 -5.59 2.60 0.15
CA LEU A 117 -4.16 2.92 0.12
C LEU A 117 -3.47 2.36 -1.14
N ALA A 118 -3.79 1.13 -1.54
CA ALA A 118 -3.30 0.55 -2.78
C ALA A 118 -3.82 1.31 -4.01
N GLY A 119 -5.08 1.74 -3.97
CA GLY A 119 -5.71 2.51 -5.04
C GLY A 119 -5.24 3.96 -5.17
N VAL A 120 -4.40 4.46 -4.26
CA VAL A 120 -3.90 5.84 -4.32
C VAL A 120 -2.37 5.94 -4.24
N HIS A 121 -1.67 4.81 -4.10
CA HIS A 121 -0.21 4.80 -3.86
C HIS A 121 0.58 5.57 -4.93
N ASP A 122 0.14 5.53 -6.15
CA ASP A 122 0.77 6.13 -7.33
C ASP A 122 0.04 7.38 -7.86
N ALA A 123 -0.89 7.95 -7.09
CA ALA A 123 -1.58 9.19 -7.47
C ALA A 123 -0.60 10.36 -7.73
N GLY A 124 0.58 10.33 -7.14
CA GLY A 124 1.66 11.30 -7.38
C GLY A 124 2.29 11.24 -8.77
N LYS A 125 2.00 10.21 -9.58
CA LYS A 125 2.33 10.21 -11.01
C LYS A 125 1.54 11.27 -11.78
N VAL A 126 0.46 11.78 -11.21
CA VAL A 126 -0.23 12.98 -11.68
C VAL A 126 0.57 14.21 -11.25
N SER A 127 1.74 14.38 -11.84
CA SER A 127 2.66 15.50 -11.57
C SER A 127 3.46 15.87 -12.82
N PRO A 128 3.85 17.14 -12.98
CA PRO A 128 4.69 17.57 -14.09
C PRO A 128 6.00 16.78 -14.22
N GLN A 129 6.64 16.44 -13.09
CA GLN A 129 7.90 15.68 -13.05
C GLN A 129 7.76 14.25 -13.57
N PHE A 130 6.62 13.62 -13.33
CA PHE A 130 6.38 12.29 -13.85
C PHE A 130 5.94 12.38 -15.32
N ALA A 131 5.00 13.26 -15.62
CA ALA A 131 4.41 13.42 -16.96
C ALA A 131 5.44 13.67 -18.06
N CYS A 132 6.48 14.47 -17.78
CA CYS A 132 7.52 14.85 -18.75
C CYS A 132 8.48 13.71 -19.12
N GLN A 133 8.40 12.53 -18.50
CA GLN A 133 9.33 11.44 -18.76
C GLN A 133 9.08 10.72 -20.11
N SER A 134 7.85 10.78 -20.62
CA SER A 134 7.51 10.29 -21.96
C SER A 134 7.04 11.48 -22.81
N VAL A 135 7.78 11.75 -23.89
CA VAL A 135 7.46 12.86 -24.80
C VAL A 135 6.13 12.62 -25.49
N GLU A 136 5.89 11.36 -25.91
CA GLU A 136 4.69 10.97 -26.64
C GLU A 136 3.44 11.01 -25.76
N LEU A 137 3.57 10.58 -24.50
CA LEU A 137 2.44 10.57 -23.56
C LEU A 137 2.21 11.94 -22.93
N ALA A 138 3.22 12.79 -22.87
CA ALA A 138 3.06 14.19 -22.51
C ALA A 138 2.16 14.96 -23.51
N GLU A 139 2.11 14.54 -24.78
CA GLU A 139 1.19 15.12 -25.76
C GLU A 139 -0.27 14.85 -25.38
N VAL A 140 -0.58 13.65 -24.86
CA VAL A 140 -1.95 13.32 -24.40
C VAL A 140 -2.41 14.30 -23.32
N ILE A 141 -1.50 14.64 -22.41
CA ILE A 141 -1.76 15.55 -21.30
C ILE A 141 -1.90 16.99 -21.82
N ARG A 142 -1.06 17.40 -22.78
CA ARG A 142 -1.17 18.73 -23.43
C ARG A 142 -2.48 18.89 -24.20
N ASP A 143 -2.98 17.83 -24.81
CA ASP A 143 -4.27 17.85 -25.51
C ASP A 143 -5.47 18.12 -24.54
N GLN A 144 -5.28 17.89 -23.24
CA GLN A 144 -6.21 18.31 -22.21
C GLN A 144 -5.96 19.75 -21.72
N GLY A 145 -5.04 20.45 -22.35
CA GLY A 145 -4.71 21.84 -22.06
C GLY A 145 -3.71 22.04 -20.91
N LEU A 146 -3.17 20.97 -20.32
CA LEU A 146 -2.15 21.06 -19.27
C LEU A 146 -0.78 21.32 -19.85
N ALA A 147 -0.04 22.27 -19.27
CA ALA A 147 1.33 22.51 -19.63
C ALA A 147 2.23 21.37 -19.06
N VAL A 148 2.86 20.62 -19.95
CA VAL A 148 3.90 19.65 -19.56
C VAL A 148 5.25 20.22 -19.97
N MET A 149 6.14 20.32 -19.00
CA MET A 149 7.49 20.87 -19.20
C MET A 149 8.33 19.98 -20.13
N ARG A 150 9.49 20.49 -20.54
CA ARG A 150 10.51 19.67 -21.20
C ARG A 150 10.90 18.48 -20.31
N LYS A 151 11.47 17.43 -20.90
CA LYS A 151 12.00 16.29 -20.16
C LYS A 151 13.05 16.78 -19.15
N MET A 152 12.84 16.42 -17.88
CA MET A 152 13.79 16.65 -16.80
C MET A 152 14.81 15.53 -16.73
N ASP A 153 16.01 15.80 -16.25
CA ASP A 153 16.98 14.77 -15.96
C ASP A 153 16.63 14.01 -14.65
N TYR A 154 17.42 12.98 -14.36
CA TYR A 154 17.16 12.16 -13.16
C TYR A 154 17.34 12.95 -11.86
N ALA A 155 18.35 13.82 -11.78
CA ALA A 155 18.64 14.62 -10.60
C ALA A 155 17.50 15.61 -10.30
N GLU A 156 17.02 16.32 -11.32
CA GLU A 156 15.86 17.23 -11.18
C GLU A 156 14.62 16.51 -10.66
N ARG A 157 14.35 15.29 -11.16
CA ARG A 157 13.18 14.48 -10.75
C ARG A 157 13.31 13.89 -9.35
N ALA A 158 14.55 13.61 -8.93
CA ALA A 158 14.84 13.01 -7.63
C ALA A 158 14.47 13.92 -6.45
N PHE A 159 14.36 15.24 -6.67
CA PHE A 159 13.94 16.18 -5.62
C PHE A 159 12.47 16.04 -5.24
N LEU A 160 11.62 15.51 -6.12
CA LEU A 160 10.19 15.28 -5.82
C LEU A 160 9.72 13.96 -6.44
N PRO A 161 10.07 12.82 -5.85
CA PRO A 161 9.61 11.52 -6.32
C PRO A 161 8.10 11.37 -6.16
N HIS A 162 7.45 10.67 -7.11
CA HIS A 162 5.99 10.53 -7.14
C HIS A 162 5.41 9.90 -5.87
N GLY A 163 6.15 9.02 -5.18
CA GLY A 163 5.70 8.47 -3.89
C GLY A 163 5.47 9.56 -2.84
N LEU A 164 6.38 10.55 -2.76
CA LEU A 164 6.18 11.70 -1.85
C LEU A 164 5.06 12.63 -2.32
N VAL A 165 4.88 12.81 -3.63
CA VAL A 165 3.71 13.56 -4.15
C VAL A 165 2.41 12.87 -3.74
N SER A 166 2.31 11.53 -3.86
CA SER A 166 1.17 10.76 -3.39
C SER A 166 0.92 10.96 -1.88
N GLN A 167 1.99 10.89 -1.09
CA GLN A 167 1.92 11.12 0.36
C GLN A 167 1.37 12.51 0.69
N PHE A 168 1.93 13.56 0.09
CA PHE A 168 1.51 14.94 0.38
C PHE A 168 0.09 15.21 -0.08
N ALA A 169 -0.31 14.69 -1.25
CA ALA A 169 -1.67 14.80 -1.75
C ALA A 169 -2.69 14.13 -0.82
N LEU A 170 -2.36 12.95 -0.29
CA LEU A 170 -3.21 12.27 0.70
C LEU A 170 -3.27 13.06 2.03
N GLN A 171 -2.17 13.64 2.49
CA GLN A 171 -2.16 14.49 3.68
C GLN A 171 -3.06 15.72 3.50
N ASP A 172 -2.95 16.39 2.35
CA ASP A 172 -3.78 17.57 2.03
C ASP A 172 -5.26 17.20 1.95
N ALA A 173 -5.61 16.05 1.34
CA ALA A 173 -6.99 15.58 1.26
C ALA A 173 -7.60 15.27 2.64
N VAL A 174 -6.85 14.61 3.52
CA VAL A 174 -7.30 14.34 4.91
C VAL A 174 -7.45 15.63 5.71
N ALA A 175 -6.51 16.57 5.54
CA ALA A 175 -6.57 17.88 6.19
C ALA A 175 -7.77 18.70 5.72
N ALA A 176 -8.11 18.67 4.44
CA ALA A 176 -9.30 19.31 3.87
C ALA A 176 -10.61 18.77 4.48
N GLY A 177 -10.65 17.48 4.83
CA GLY A 177 -11.74 16.85 5.58
C GLY A 177 -11.77 17.20 7.09
N GLY A 178 -10.85 18.04 7.58
CA GLY A 178 -10.74 18.39 9.01
C GLY A 178 -10.07 17.31 9.86
N GLY A 179 -9.34 16.40 9.26
CA GLY A 179 -8.58 15.35 9.95
C GLY A 179 -7.37 15.90 10.71
N ASP A 180 -6.93 15.17 11.74
CA ASP A 180 -5.72 15.48 12.49
C ASP A 180 -4.47 15.34 11.62
N ALA A 181 -3.66 16.39 11.54
CA ALA A 181 -2.48 16.45 10.64
C ALA A 181 -1.41 15.41 10.99
N ARG A 182 -1.23 15.05 12.27
CA ARG A 182 -0.25 14.03 12.69
C ARG A 182 -0.70 12.65 12.22
N ARG A 183 -1.97 12.33 12.42
CA ARG A 183 -2.54 11.06 11.99
C ARG A 183 -2.61 10.96 10.48
N ALA A 184 -2.97 12.05 9.80
CA ALA A 184 -2.89 12.13 8.34
C ALA A 184 -1.49 11.80 7.83
N HIS A 185 -0.45 12.36 8.48
CA HIS A 185 0.94 12.06 8.14
C HIS A 185 1.30 10.59 8.37
N GLN A 186 0.90 9.98 9.50
CA GLN A 186 1.18 8.56 9.79
C GLN A 186 0.60 7.64 8.71
N TRP A 187 -0.64 7.88 8.28
CA TRP A 187 -1.30 7.07 7.27
C TRP A 187 -0.76 7.33 5.86
N ALA A 188 -0.45 8.59 5.54
CA ALA A 188 0.07 8.95 4.22
C ALA A 188 1.50 8.47 3.97
N ILE A 189 2.33 8.31 5.01
CA ILE A 189 3.66 7.68 4.89
C ILE A 189 3.57 6.30 4.26
N LEU A 190 2.52 5.51 4.54
CA LEU A 190 2.36 4.18 3.96
C LEU A 190 2.36 4.24 2.43
N VAL A 191 1.74 5.26 1.87
CA VAL A 191 1.72 5.52 0.44
C VAL A 191 3.10 6.00 -0.05
N GLY A 192 3.78 6.86 0.72
CA GLY A 192 5.12 7.35 0.36
C GLY A 192 6.21 6.29 0.30
N ILE A 193 6.04 5.18 1.02
CA ILE A 193 7.04 4.10 1.11
C ILE A 193 6.74 2.88 0.23
N HIS A 194 5.76 2.92 -0.66
CA HIS A 194 5.34 1.77 -1.46
C HIS A 194 6.49 1.13 -2.26
N HIS A 195 7.56 1.86 -2.55
CA HIS A 195 8.80 1.30 -3.13
C HIS A 195 9.72 0.62 -2.10
N GLY A 196 9.29 0.45 -0.84
CA GLY A 196 10.06 -0.20 0.22
C GLY A 196 11.24 0.61 0.74
N ARG A 197 11.35 1.90 0.38
CA ARG A 197 12.39 2.82 0.85
C ARG A 197 11.79 4.19 1.12
N TYR A 198 12.04 4.72 2.31
CA TYR A 198 11.67 6.08 2.66
C TYR A 198 12.90 6.98 2.63
N PRO A 199 12.82 8.19 2.05
CA PRO A 199 13.89 9.16 2.08
C PRO A 199 14.21 9.64 3.50
N ASP A 200 15.40 10.20 3.71
CA ASP A 200 15.71 10.84 4.98
C ASP A 200 14.89 12.13 5.19
N SER A 201 14.92 12.64 6.42
CA SER A 201 14.07 13.77 6.81
C SER A 201 14.36 15.05 6.03
N GLU A 202 15.61 15.28 5.60
CA GLU A 202 15.98 16.44 4.81
C GLU A 202 15.46 16.32 3.39
N ALA A 203 15.59 15.14 2.77
CA ALA A 203 15.03 14.89 1.44
C ALA A 203 13.50 15.05 1.44
N VAL A 204 12.80 14.56 2.47
CA VAL A 204 11.35 14.78 2.63
C VAL A 204 11.02 16.26 2.78
N ARG A 205 11.79 17.00 3.57
CA ARG A 205 11.60 18.45 3.74
C ARG A 205 11.77 19.21 2.42
N VAL A 206 12.82 18.90 1.67
CA VAL A 206 13.06 19.51 0.35
C VAL A 206 11.94 19.16 -0.61
N ALA A 207 11.53 17.91 -0.67
CA ALA A 207 10.42 17.47 -1.52
C ALA A 207 9.11 18.17 -1.15
N HIS A 208 8.82 18.36 0.14
CA HIS A 208 7.63 19.08 0.56
C HIS A 208 7.63 20.55 0.15
N LEU A 209 8.79 21.22 0.22
CA LEU A 209 8.92 22.58 -0.28
C LEU A 209 8.70 22.66 -1.79
N GLN A 210 9.25 21.70 -2.55
CA GLN A 210 9.03 21.60 -3.99
C GLN A 210 7.57 21.35 -4.33
N TYR A 211 6.92 20.45 -3.60
CA TYR A 211 5.49 20.17 -3.75
C TYR A 211 4.65 21.42 -3.54
N LYS A 212 4.87 22.15 -2.43
CA LYS A 212 4.15 23.41 -2.15
C LYS A 212 4.49 24.52 -3.13
N TYR A 213 5.73 24.60 -3.62
CA TYR A 213 6.11 25.53 -4.66
C TYR A 213 5.34 25.26 -5.96
N GLN A 214 5.21 24.00 -6.36
CA GLN A 214 4.44 23.63 -7.54
C GLN A 214 2.96 23.92 -7.41
N GLU A 215 2.40 23.68 -6.23
CA GLU A 215 0.98 23.98 -5.94
C GLU A 215 0.67 25.50 -5.91
N GLY A 216 1.69 26.37 -5.84
CA GLY A 216 1.55 27.81 -5.67
C GLY A 216 2.12 28.69 -6.77
N SER A 217 2.77 28.13 -7.81
CA SER A 217 3.43 28.92 -8.85
C SER A 217 2.55 29.12 -10.11
N VAL A 218 2.85 30.17 -10.88
CA VAL A 218 2.20 30.45 -12.17
C VAL A 218 2.48 29.34 -13.21
N ALA A 219 3.52 28.57 -13.02
CA ALA A 219 3.76 27.35 -13.80
C ALA A 219 2.86 26.20 -13.34
N ASP A 220 2.17 26.38 -12.22
CA ASP A 220 1.22 25.41 -11.65
C ASP A 220 -0.18 25.69 -12.15
N ASP A 221 -0.55 24.85 -13.04
CA ASP A 221 -1.95 24.75 -13.39
C ASP A 221 -2.68 24.02 -12.24
N PRO A 222 -3.64 24.64 -11.54
CA PRO A 222 -4.33 24.02 -10.41
C PRO A 222 -5.04 22.73 -10.80
N ARG A 223 -5.22 22.47 -12.07
CA ARG A 223 -5.83 21.24 -12.58
C ARG A 223 -4.99 19.98 -12.25
N TRP A 224 -3.67 20.11 -12.03
CA TRP A 224 -2.86 19.00 -11.54
C TRP A 224 -3.32 18.53 -10.16
N GLY A 225 -3.47 19.46 -9.22
CA GLY A 225 -3.98 19.17 -7.89
C GLY A 225 -5.42 18.70 -7.93
N GLN A 226 -6.27 19.34 -8.73
CA GLN A 226 -7.68 18.95 -8.91
C GLN A 226 -7.82 17.52 -9.44
N ALA A 227 -7.02 17.12 -10.43
CA ALA A 227 -7.02 15.77 -10.96
C ALA A 227 -6.59 14.73 -9.92
N ARG A 228 -5.57 15.03 -9.10
CA ARG A 228 -5.18 14.16 -7.99
C ARG A 228 -6.31 14.01 -6.97
N SER A 229 -6.90 15.12 -6.54
CA SER A 229 -8.01 15.12 -5.58
C SER A 229 -9.21 14.32 -6.10
N GLU A 230 -9.57 14.52 -7.38
CA GLU A 230 -10.64 13.78 -8.03
C GLU A 230 -10.38 12.26 -8.02
N ILE A 231 -9.16 11.83 -8.31
CA ILE A 231 -8.76 10.41 -8.25
C ILE A 231 -8.84 9.87 -6.82
N LEU A 232 -8.34 10.63 -5.83
CA LEU A 232 -8.40 10.24 -4.42
C LEU A 232 -9.84 10.07 -3.94
N GLU A 233 -10.71 11.03 -4.25
CA GLU A 233 -12.13 11.00 -3.91
C GLU A 233 -12.88 9.85 -4.59
N TRP A 234 -12.58 9.64 -5.87
CA TRP A 234 -13.16 8.54 -6.63
C TRP A 234 -12.76 7.18 -6.03
N MET A 235 -11.48 7.00 -5.70
CA MET A 235 -10.99 5.76 -5.08
C MET A 235 -11.56 5.57 -3.67
N ALA A 236 -11.75 6.66 -2.91
CA ALA A 236 -12.40 6.62 -1.61
C ALA A 236 -13.82 6.06 -1.71
N ARG A 237 -14.60 6.52 -2.69
CA ARG A 237 -15.94 5.97 -2.96
C ARG A 237 -15.89 4.50 -3.39
N ARG A 238 -14.94 4.14 -4.27
CA ARG A 238 -14.78 2.77 -4.76
C ARG A 238 -14.44 1.80 -3.64
N SER A 239 -13.58 2.19 -2.72
CA SER A 239 -13.15 1.35 -1.59
C SER A 239 -14.10 1.38 -0.39
N GLY A 240 -14.96 2.39 -0.27
CA GLY A 240 -15.76 2.66 0.92
C GLY A 240 -14.97 3.34 2.04
N PHE A 241 -13.81 3.96 1.75
CA PHE A 241 -13.05 4.71 2.75
C PHE A 241 -13.55 6.17 2.85
N PRO A 242 -13.88 6.68 4.05
CA PRO A 242 -14.46 8.01 4.21
C PRO A 242 -13.39 9.13 4.19
N LEU A 243 -12.64 9.28 3.09
CA LEU A 243 -11.48 10.17 3.00
C LEU A 243 -11.77 11.62 3.41
N ILE A 244 -12.90 12.17 2.97
CA ILE A 244 -13.23 13.60 3.11
C ILE A 244 -14.49 13.80 3.96
N ALA A 245 -14.96 12.78 4.65
CA ALA A 245 -16.12 12.93 5.50
C ALA A 245 -15.80 13.89 6.66
N PRO A 246 -16.62 14.92 6.92
CA PRO A 246 -16.41 15.82 8.05
C PRO A 246 -16.32 15.02 9.36
N GLY A 247 -15.24 15.26 10.12
CA GLY A 247 -15.02 14.57 11.38
C GLY A 247 -14.39 13.17 11.26
N THR A 248 -13.92 12.77 10.08
CA THR A 248 -13.13 11.53 9.93
C THR A 248 -11.93 11.56 10.87
N ALA A 249 -12.00 10.78 11.93
CA ALA A 249 -10.91 10.63 12.88
C ALA A 249 -10.10 9.39 12.51
N LEU A 250 -8.98 9.58 11.83
CA LEU A 250 -8.03 8.49 11.62
C LEU A 250 -7.49 8.02 12.98
N PRO A 251 -7.43 6.72 13.25
CA PRO A 251 -6.81 6.21 14.47
C PRO A 251 -5.30 6.47 14.47
N GLU A 252 -4.69 6.45 15.64
CA GLU A 252 -3.24 6.37 15.75
C GLU A 252 -2.75 5.07 15.10
N LEU A 253 -1.61 5.13 14.43
CA LEU A 253 -1.07 4.00 13.68
C LEU A 253 0.17 3.42 14.38
N PRO A 254 0.02 2.36 15.19
CA PRO A 254 1.14 1.67 15.80
C PRO A 254 2.09 1.07 14.75
N ILE A 255 3.38 0.99 15.07
CA ILE A 255 4.42 0.50 14.14
C ILE A 255 4.09 -0.87 13.56
N ALA A 256 3.61 -1.81 14.38
CA ALA A 256 3.27 -3.15 13.92
C ALA A 256 2.15 -3.12 12.87
N VAL A 257 1.11 -2.33 13.10
CA VAL A 257 -0.01 -2.15 12.15
C VAL A 257 0.46 -1.44 10.90
N ALA A 258 1.26 -0.37 11.04
CA ALA A 258 1.86 0.34 9.91
C ALA A 258 2.71 -0.60 9.03
N SER A 259 3.52 -1.47 9.66
CA SER A 259 4.35 -2.45 8.95
C SER A 259 3.51 -3.48 8.20
N ALA A 260 2.40 -3.94 8.78
CA ALA A 260 1.48 -4.86 8.12
C ALA A 260 0.84 -4.24 6.88
N TYR A 261 0.32 -3.01 6.98
CA TYR A 261 -0.21 -2.28 5.81
C TYR A 261 0.87 -2.00 4.76
N ALA A 262 2.05 -1.51 5.17
CA ALA A 262 3.12 -1.15 4.26
C ALA A 262 3.65 -2.35 3.47
N SER A 263 3.89 -3.49 4.14
CA SER A 263 4.38 -4.70 3.47
C SER A 263 3.36 -5.24 2.48
N ALA A 264 2.08 -5.28 2.85
CA ALA A 264 1.02 -5.71 1.96
C ALA A 264 0.84 -4.74 0.77
N LEU A 265 0.99 -3.43 0.98
CA LEU A 265 0.93 -2.42 -0.07
C LEU A 265 2.05 -2.59 -1.10
N VAL A 266 3.28 -2.83 -0.65
CA VAL A 266 4.42 -3.11 -1.55
C VAL A 266 4.14 -4.34 -2.41
N ILE A 267 3.55 -5.40 -1.84
CA ILE A 267 3.18 -6.60 -2.59
C ILE A 267 2.09 -6.29 -3.62
N ALA A 268 1.07 -5.51 -3.23
CA ALA A 268 -0.01 -5.12 -4.13
C ALA A 268 0.49 -4.34 -5.35
N ASP A 269 1.39 -3.35 -5.13
CA ASP A 269 2.02 -2.61 -6.21
C ASP A 269 2.87 -3.52 -7.10
N TRP A 270 3.71 -4.39 -6.52
CA TRP A 270 4.57 -5.28 -7.32
C TRP A 270 3.77 -6.22 -8.21
N LEU A 271 2.68 -6.78 -7.72
CA LEU A 271 1.80 -7.65 -8.52
C LEU A 271 1.09 -6.86 -9.62
N ALA A 272 0.47 -5.72 -9.29
CA ALA A 272 -0.19 -4.86 -10.26
C ALA A 272 0.78 -4.23 -11.26
N SER A 273 2.07 -4.19 -10.89
CA SER A 273 3.16 -3.65 -11.71
C SER A 273 3.77 -4.66 -12.65
N ASN A 274 3.49 -5.95 -12.48
CA ASN A 274 4.04 -7.00 -13.32
C ASN A 274 3.23 -7.12 -14.61
N GLU A 275 3.88 -6.91 -15.76
CA GLU A 275 3.23 -6.94 -17.08
C GLU A 275 2.77 -8.34 -17.50
N ASP A 276 3.35 -9.39 -16.93
CA ASP A 276 2.87 -10.76 -17.16
C ASP A 276 1.50 -10.99 -16.52
N TYR A 277 1.20 -10.32 -15.41
CA TYR A 277 -0.08 -10.43 -14.71
C TYR A 277 -1.06 -9.34 -15.17
N PHE A 278 -0.59 -8.11 -15.28
CA PHE A 278 -1.35 -6.92 -15.65
C PHE A 278 -0.73 -6.27 -16.90
N PRO A 279 -0.92 -6.85 -18.09
CA PRO A 279 -0.29 -6.38 -19.31
C PRO A 279 -0.67 -4.93 -19.61
N LEU A 280 0.28 -4.22 -20.22
CA LEU A 280 0.03 -2.92 -20.81
C LEU A 280 -1.07 -3.04 -21.86
N ARG A 281 -1.79 -1.96 -22.06
CA ARG A 281 -2.86 -1.92 -23.07
C ARG A 281 -2.34 -1.26 -24.34
N PRO A 282 -2.66 -1.82 -25.52
CA PRO A 282 -2.26 -1.20 -26.76
C PRO A 282 -2.88 0.19 -26.89
N ARG A 283 -2.09 1.11 -27.43
CA ARG A 283 -2.58 2.43 -27.81
C ARG A 283 -3.65 2.22 -28.88
N PRO A 284 -4.83 2.90 -28.80
CA PRO A 284 -5.79 2.84 -29.87
C PRO A 284 -5.13 3.27 -31.18
N ASP A 285 -5.23 2.44 -32.21
CA ASP A 285 -4.72 2.76 -33.52
C ASP A 285 -5.33 4.11 -33.98
N LYS A 286 -4.53 4.85 -34.75
CA LYS A 286 -4.97 6.10 -35.37
C LYS A 286 -6.12 5.78 -36.32
N ALA A 287 -7.35 5.84 -35.81
CA ALA A 287 -8.51 5.93 -36.68
C ALA A 287 -8.41 7.31 -37.36
N ASP A 288 -8.31 7.32 -38.68
CA ASP A 288 -8.43 8.48 -39.58
C ASP A 288 -7.31 9.52 -39.60
N GLY A 289 -6.06 9.14 -39.50
CA GLY A 289 -4.93 10.04 -39.85
C GLY A 289 -4.78 11.29 -38.96
N LYS A 290 -5.74 11.62 -38.10
CA LYS A 290 -5.68 12.67 -37.09
C LYS A 290 -5.12 12.10 -35.82
N ARG A 291 -4.07 12.71 -35.27
CA ARG A 291 -3.48 12.44 -33.94
C ARG A 291 -4.46 12.82 -32.80
N THR A 292 -5.66 12.34 -32.81
CA THR A 292 -6.52 12.44 -31.64
C THR A 292 -6.19 11.24 -30.76
N ILE A 293 -5.21 11.41 -29.88
CA ILE A 293 -5.08 10.59 -28.70
C ILE A 293 -6.28 10.95 -27.85
N ARG A 294 -7.43 10.41 -28.20
CA ARG A 294 -8.57 10.37 -27.28
C ARG A 294 -8.10 9.52 -26.11
N GLY A 295 -8.45 9.94 -24.91
CA GLY A 295 -8.07 9.30 -23.68
C GLY A 295 -8.20 7.78 -23.77
N TYR A 296 -7.38 7.10 -23.02
CA TYR A 296 -7.35 5.66 -22.91
C TYR A 296 -8.77 5.11 -22.74
N PRO A 297 -9.24 4.16 -23.57
CA PRO A 297 -10.59 3.66 -23.41
C PRO A 297 -10.68 2.98 -22.04
N GLU A 298 -11.59 3.49 -21.20
CA GLU A 298 -11.83 2.96 -19.87
C GLU A 298 -12.38 1.54 -19.97
N LEU A 299 -12.00 0.69 -19.02
CA LEU A 299 -12.63 -0.61 -18.85
C LEU A 299 -13.98 -0.41 -18.13
N SER A 300 -15.00 -1.14 -18.57
CA SER A 300 -16.20 -1.28 -17.76
C SER A 300 -15.88 -2.02 -16.44
N ALA A 301 -16.77 -1.93 -15.47
CA ALA A 301 -16.62 -2.64 -14.21
C ALA A 301 -16.41 -4.16 -14.40
N ASP A 302 -17.15 -4.77 -15.34
CA ASP A 302 -17.00 -6.21 -15.64
C ASP A 302 -15.64 -6.53 -16.27
N GLN A 303 -15.19 -5.71 -17.21
CA GLN A 303 -13.87 -5.88 -17.83
C GLN A 303 -12.73 -5.71 -16.80
N GLN A 304 -12.89 -4.77 -15.88
CA GLN A 304 -11.92 -4.57 -14.80
C GLN A 304 -11.89 -5.78 -13.85
N ARG A 305 -13.05 -6.30 -13.48
CA ARG A 305 -13.16 -7.50 -12.65
C ARG A 305 -12.50 -8.71 -13.32
N GLU A 306 -12.77 -8.93 -14.61
CA GLU A 306 -12.17 -10.01 -15.39
C GLU A 306 -10.63 -9.84 -15.49
N ARG A 307 -10.15 -8.61 -15.68
CA ARG A 307 -8.72 -8.28 -15.72
C ARG A 307 -8.04 -8.61 -14.37
N ALA A 308 -8.62 -8.17 -13.27
CA ALA A 308 -8.12 -8.39 -11.94
C ALA A 308 -8.07 -9.88 -11.57
N GLU A 309 -9.16 -10.61 -11.83
CA GLU A 309 -9.25 -12.05 -11.59
C GLU A 309 -8.21 -12.83 -12.42
N ARG A 310 -8.03 -12.47 -13.68
CA ARG A 310 -7.04 -13.09 -14.56
C ARG A 310 -5.62 -12.80 -14.07
N GLY A 311 -5.32 -11.56 -13.68
CA GLY A 311 -4.03 -11.15 -13.13
C GLY A 311 -3.69 -11.91 -11.86
N TRP A 312 -4.64 -12.00 -10.93
CA TRP A 312 -4.49 -12.73 -9.68
C TRP A 312 -4.23 -14.22 -9.91
N LYS A 313 -5.03 -14.87 -10.77
CA LYS A 313 -4.85 -16.28 -11.12
C LYS A 313 -3.48 -16.54 -11.78
N ARG A 314 -3.01 -15.64 -12.64
CA ARG A 314 -1.69 -15.77 -13.28
C ARG A 314 -0.53 -15.57 -12.32
N ALA A 315 -0.68 -14.71 -11.34
CA ALA A 315 0.31 -14.53 -10.29
C ALA A 315 0.54 -15.81 -9.48
N ALA A 316 -0.44 -16.74 -9.53
CA ALA A 316 -0.40 -18.03 -8.84
C ALA A 316 0.02 -17.89 -7.37
N PHE A 317 -0.47 -16.82 -6.72
CA PHE A 317 -0.11 -16.53 -5.34
C PHE A 317 -0.58 -17.69 -4.46
N PRO A 318 0.28 -18.24 -3.62
CA PRO A 318 -0.08 -19.41 -2.85
C PRO A 318 -1.22 -19.07 -1.89
N SER A 319 -2.24 -19.92 -1.86
CA SER A 319 -3.24 -19.84 -0.80
C SER A 319 -2.55 -19.97 0.56
N PRO A 320 -3.09 -19.33 1.61
CA PRO A 320 -2.59 -19.51 2.96
C PRO A 320 -2.42 -21.00 3.28
N LEU A 321 -1.26 -21.36 3.77
CA LEU A 321 -0.99 -22.72 4.18
C LEU A 321 -2.05 -23.15 5.23
N ARG A 322 -2.97 -24.01 4.84
CA ARG A 322 -3.80 -24.71 5.81
C ARG A 322 -2.96 -25.81 6.42
N ILE A 323 -2.37 -25.51 7.54
CA ILE A 323 -1.58 -26.49 8.28
C ILE A 323 -2.55 -27.37 9.05
N PRO A 324 -2.66 -28.68 8.72
CA PRO A 324 -3.51 -29.58 9.48
C PRO A 324 -3.08 -29.59 10.95
N GLU A 325 -4.04 -29.52 11.86
CA GLU A 325 -3.75 -29.69 13.26
C GLU A 325 -3.10 -31.07 13.50
N VAL A 326 -1.84 -31.04 13.84
CA VAL A 326 -1.18 -32.22 14.41
C VAL A 326 -1.09 -31.94 15.90
N PRO A 327 -1.65 -32.78 16.76
CA PRO A 327 -1.53 -32.58 18.19
C PRO A 327 -0.06 -32.46 18.55
N ALA A 328 0.32 -31.35 19.16
CA ALA A 328 1.64 -31.15 19.73
C ALA A 328 1.75 -31.97 21.04
N GLY A 329 1.42 -33.25 20.96
CA GLY A 329 1.43 -34.11 22.10
C GLY A 329 2.86 -34.36 22.64
N GLU A 330 2.96 -34.64 23.92
CA GLU A 330 4.23 -34.95 24.60
C GLU A 330 5.03 -36.11 23.96
N GLY A 331 4.38 -36.91 23.11
CA GLY A 331 4.90 -38.13 22.51
C GLY A 331 5.73 -37.96 21.23
N GLY A 332 5.94 -36.78 20.71
CA GLY A 332 6.72 -36.57 19.49
C GLY A 332 5.95 -36.95 18.22
N GLU A 333 4.61 -37.08 18.27
CA GLU A 333 3.76 -37.37 17.11
C GLU A 333 3.91 -36.33 16.02
N PHE A 334 3.98 -35.05 16.39
CA PHE A 334 4.26 -33.94 15.48
C PHE A 334 5.54 -34.19 14.67
N TYR A 335 6.64 -34.49 15.35
CA TYR A 335 7.94 -34.70 14.72
C TYR A 335 7.98 -35.96 13.85
N ARG A 336 7.30 -37.01 14.28
CA ARG A 336 7.15 -38.23 13.45
C ARG A 336 6.40 -37.94 12.16
N HIS A 337 5.31 -37.21 12.27
CA HIS A 337 4.45 -36.90 11.13
C HIS A 337 5.15 -35.95 10.14
N ARG A 338 5.84 -34.93 10.65
CA ARG A 338 6.46 -33.89 9.84
C ARG A 338 7.85 -34.22 9.34
N PHE A 339 8.63 -34.90 10.15
CA PHE A 339 10.06 -35.16 9.88
C PHE A 339 10.40 -36.64 9.74
N GLY A 340 9.41 -37.53 9.77
CA GLY A 340 9.63 -38.98 9.63
C GLY A 340 10.46 -39.61 10.77
N TRP A 341 10.39 -39.06 11.98
CA TRP A 341 11.19 -39.58 13.09
C TRP A 341 10.82 -41.02 13.44
N PRO A 342 11.84 -41.83 13.84
CA PRO A 342 11.60 -43.14 14.39
C PRO A 342 10.73 -43.08 15.66
N THR A 343 9.97 -44.10 15.91
CA THR A 343 9.08 -44.19 17.08
C THR A 343 9.80 -44.12 18.42
N SER A 344 11.11 -44.44 18.40
CA SER A 344 12.00 -44.36 19.57
C SER A 344 12.44 -42.94 19.91
N TYR A 345 12.35 -41.98 18.96
CA TYR A 345 12.81 -40.62 19.19
C TYR A 345 11.75 -39.84 20.00
N ARG A 346 12.24 -39.00 20.88
CA ARG A 346 11.41 -38.05 21.67
C ARG A 346 11.92 -36.64 21.48
N PRO A 347 11.02 -35.64 21.49
CA PRO A 347 11.45 -34.26 21.48
C PRO A 347 12.32 -33.91 22.65
N THR A 348 13.35 -33.13 22.40
CA THR A 348 14.18 -32.58 23.48
C THR A 348 13.37 -31.56 24.29
N GLU A 349 13.84 -31.21 25.47
CA GLU A 349 13.22 -30.16 26.28
C GLU A 349 13.16 -28.83 25.53
N ALA A 350 14.23 -28.45 24.83
CA ALA A 350 14.27 -27.24 24.01
C ALA A 350 13.17 -27.24 22.91
N GLN A 351 12.96 -28.39 22.28
CA GLN A 351 11.92 -28.53 21.25
C GLN A 351 10.51 -28.41 21.82
N ARG A 352 10.25 -28.99 22.99
CA ARG A 352 8.96 -28.84 23.69
C ARG A 352 8.71 -27.39 24.12
N ASN A 353 9.71 -26.77 24.76
CA ASN A 353 9.63 -25.41 25.24
C ASN A 353 9.40 -24.42 24.08
N ALA A 354 10.05 -24.63 22.92
CA ALA A 354 9.84 -23.77 21.76
C ALA A 354 8.41 -23.84 21.22
N VAL A 355 7.82 -25.03 21.18
CA VAL A 355 6.41 -25.20 20.80
C VAL A 355 5.47 -24.53 21.81
N GLU A 356 5.75 -24.72 23.11
CA GLU A 356 4.97 -24.07 24.18
C GLU A 356 5.03 -22.56 24.10
N ILE A 357 6.24 -21.98 23.90
CA ILE A 357 6.42 -20.54 23.74
C ILE A 357 5.68 -20.04 22.48
N ALA A 358 5.76 -20.79 21.38
CA ALA A 358 5.09 -20.43 20.15
C ALA A 358 3.54 -20.47 20.24
N THR A 359 2.97 -21.16 21.22
CA THR A 359 1.52 -21.15 21.48
C THR A 359 1.03 -19.94 22.27
N ARG A 360 1.94 -19.10 22.79
CA ARG A 360 1.55 -17.87 23.49
C ARG A 360 1.00 -16.84 22.51
N GLU A 361 0.00 -16.10 22.94
CA GLU A 361 -0.65 -15.10 22.09
C GLU A 361 0.21 -13.87 21.79
N ASP A 362 1.22 -13.59 22.62
CA ASP A 362 2.10 -12.44 22.45
C ASP A 362 3.26 -12.76 21.51
N PRO A 363 3.44 -12.01 20.42
CA PRO A 363 4.57 -12.20 19.51
C PRO A 363 5.87 -11.72 20.14
N ASP A 364 6.79 -12.64 20.37
CA ASP A 364 8.11 -12.38 20.91
C ASP A 364 9.22 -12.78 19.93
N LEU A 365 10.43 -12.30 20.20
CA LEU A 365 11.63 -12.80 19.56
C LEU A 365 12.12 -14.04 20.30
N MET A 366 12.02 -15.22 19.67
CA MET A 366 12.55 -16.45 20.21
C MET A 366 14.00 -16.65 19.77
N ILE A 367 14.94 -16.66 20.71
CA ILE A 367 16.36 -16.98 20.47
C ILE A 367 16.63 -18.37 21.06
N VAL A 368 17.11 -19.29 20.24
CA VAL A 368 17.42 -20.65 20.64
C VAL A 368 18.93 -20.94 20.51
N GLU A 369 19.57 -21.10 21.63
CA GLU A 369 20.96 -21.54 21.70
C GLU A 369 21.04 -23.03 22.07
N ALA A 370 21.64 -23.82 21.20
CA ALA A 370 21.79 -25.25 21.44
C ALA A 370 22.98 -25.82 20.63
N PRO A 371 23.62 -26.92 21.07
CA PRO A 371 24.73 -27.53 20.36
C PRO A 371 24.39 -27.94 18.92
N PRO A 372 25.40 -28.11 18.05
CA PRO A 372 25.21 -28.74 16.75
C PRO A 372 24.58 -30.14 16.90
N GLY A 373 23.66 -30.49 15.97
CA GLY A 373 22.98 -31.80 16.00
C GLY A 373 21.85 -31.94 17.03
N SER A 374 21.52 -30.88 17.77
CA SER A 374 20.43 -30.91 18.79
C SER A 374 19.01 -30.82 18.24
N GLY A 375 18.85 -30.81 16.92
CA GLY A 375 17.50 -30.67 16.29
C GLY A 375 16.95 -29.26 16.28
N LYS A 376 17.80 -28.22 16.17
CA LYS A 376 17.39 -26.81 16.06
C LYS A 376 16.53 -26.52 14.83
N THR A 377 16.82 -27.18 13.72
CA THR A 377 16.06 -26.99 12.48
C THR A 377 14.62 -27.48 12.66
N GLU A 378 14.45 -28.68 13.19
CA GLU A 378 13.15 -29.25 13.47
C GLU A 378 12.39 -28.42 14.51
N LEU A 379 13.09 -27.91 15.53
CA LEU A 379 12.53 -26.98 16.53
C LEU A 379 12.00 -25.72 15.86
N ALA A 380 12.81 -25.09 14.99
CA ALA A 380 12.42 -23.86 14.31
C ALA A 380 11.20 -24.07 13.40
N PHE A 381 11.15 -25.18 12.67
CA PHE A 381 9.99 -25.50 11.85
C PHE A 381 8.76 -25.82 12.70
N ALA A 382 8.91 -26.52 13.82
CA ALA A 382 7.79 -26.82 14.72
C ALA A 382 7.20 -25.54 15.31
N ALA A 383 8.03 -24.63 15.81
CA ALA A 383 7.59 -23.35 16.34
C ALA A 383 6.95 -22.47 15.24
N ALA A 384 7.56 -22.41 14.04
CA ALA A 384 7.01 -21.68 12.91
C ALA A 384 5.63 -22.21 12.49
N GLU A 385 5.43 -23.53 12.47
CA GLU A 385 4.15 -24.13 12.14
C GLU A 385 3.06 -23.75 13.16
N VAL A 386 3.40 -23.71 14.45
CA VAL A 386 2.47 -23.28 15.50
C VAL A 386 2.10 -21.81 15.32
N LEU A 387 3.10 -20.94 15.05
CA LEU A 387 2.85 -19.52 14.82
C LEU A 387 2.05 -19.20 13.55
N MET A 388 2.05 -20.12 12.58
CA MET A 388 1.30 -19.95 11.32
C MET A 388 -0.16 -20.43 11.41
N ARG A 389 -0.57 -21.06 12.50
CA ARG A 389 -1.95 -21.49 12.75
C ARG A 389 -2.81 -20.37 13.30
#